data_11e6e3ce4559d0152b5ee3332b9c09f8
#
_entry.id   11e6e3ce4559d0152b5ee3332b9c09f8
#
_cell.length_a   1.000
_cell.length_b   1.000
_cell.length_c   1.000
_cell.angle_alpha   90.00
_cell.angle_beta   90.00
_cell.angle_gamma   90.00
#
_symmetry.space_group_name_H-M   'P 1'
#
loop_
_entity.id
_entity.type
_entity.pdbx_description
1 polymer ?
#
loop_
_entity_poly.entity_id
_entity_poly.type
_entity_poly.pdbx_seq_one_letter_code
_entity_poly.pdbx_strand_id
1 'polypeptide(L)'
;EERRLFYVGMTRAKERLFLTASKVYGEGKRPLKISPFVYESLGKEMVNRQPPRVNQLSLLRFKPIEEEPEAPFIPNRPIDHFSFSQITTFEHCPAQYRYQYLQKIPTAPSGVQNFGISIHQALHQFFKRAQKRGVGLEDLLALYQANWLSFGYTSSHHEKRLFKEGKEMLTRFYQEDFNQDSLPDFLEKKFNFFLTEKIKITGVFDRVDRNDNAWEIIDYKTGKPMDQKQADKSMQMNLYLLAATDRGILGATAEDLTGTFYFLATGQKISVKKTKQELIQAKRNLSKIIEKINQSDFSARPGFWCDFCP
;
A
#
# COMPACT_ATOMS: atom_id res chain seq x y z
N GLU A 1 35.65 2.60 4.69
CA GLU A 1 34.31 2.73 5.33
C GLU A 1 33.62 1.38 5.49
N GLU A 2 33.52 0.55 4.45
CA GLU A 2 32.89 -0.80 4.47
C GLU A 2 33.52 -1.73 5.51
N ARG A 3 34.88 -1.71 5.65
CA ARG A 3 35.55 -2.50 6.69
C ARG A 3 35.12 -2.10 8.10
N ARG A 4 34.90 -0.80 8.36
CA ARG A 4 34.41 -0.31 9.66
C ARG A 4 32.99 -0.79 9.92
N LEU A 5 32.12 -0.76 8.91
CA LEU A 5 30.75 -1.25 9.01
C LEU A 5 30.72 -2.76 9.30
N PHE A 6 31.56 -3.53 8.61
CA PHE A 6 31.68 -4.96 8.86
C PHE A 6 32.15 -5.25 10.29
N TYR A 7 33.16 -4.55 10.77
CA TYR A 7 33.66 -4.66 12.14
C TYR A 7 32.61 -4.31 13.18
N VAL A 8 31.91 -3.19 12.98
CA VAL A 8 30.81 -2.79 13.88
C VAL A 8 29.71 -3.84 13.90
N GLY A 9 29.33 -4.39 12.75
CA GLY A 9 28.36 -5.48 12.66
C GLY A 9 28.78 -6.71 13.47
N MET A 10 30.05 -7.12 13.36
CA MET A 10 30.60 -8.24 14.11
C MET A 10 30.60 -8.00 15.63
N THR A 11 30.98 -6.80 16.05
CA THR A 11 31.07 -6.46 17.48
C THR A 11 29.71 -6.26 18.16
N ARG A 12 28.62 -6.20 17.41
CA ARG A 12 27.24 -6.13 17.97
C ARG A 12 26.70 -7.47 18.41
N ALA A 13 27.27 -8.58 17.96
CA ALA A 13 26.85 -9.89 18.39
C ALA A 13 27.24 -10.13 19.87
N LYS A 14 26.26 -10.46 20.72
CA LYS A 14 26.47 -10.72 22.15
C LYS A 14 26.87 -12.17 22.44
N GLU A 15 26.32 -13.12 21.70
CA GLU A 15 26.52 -14.55 21.96
C GLU A 15 27.01 -15.31 20.74
N ARG A 16 26.42 -15.10 19.59
CA ARG A 16 26.72 -15.83 18.34
C ARG A 16 26.68 -14.91 17.13
N LEU A 17 27.58 -15.15 16.20
CA LEU A 17 27.62 -14.48 14.91
C LEU A 17 27.62 -15.51 13.79
N PHE A 18 26.72 -15.38 12.85
CA PHE A 18 26.65 -16.21 11.65
C PHE A 18 26.98 -15.36 10.42
N LEU A 19 28.04 -15.75 9.70
CA LEU A 19 28.40 -15.15 8.44
C LEU A 19 27.94 -16.08 7.32
N THR A 20 27.01 -15.61 6.49
CA THR A 20 26.46 -16.39 5.39
C THR A 20 26.84 -15.76 4.05
N ALA A 21 27.05 -16.60 3.04
CA ALA A 21 27.29 -16.16 1.68
C ALA A 21 26.57 -17.09 0.70
N SER A 22 25.94 -16.52 -0.32
CA SER A 22 25.40 -17.28 -1.44
C SER A 22 26.37 -17.26 -2.63
N LYS A 23 26.43 -18.36 -3.36
CA LYS A 23 27.20 -18.41 -4.61
C LYS A 23 26.60 -17.53 -5.70
N VAL A 24 25.29 -17.31 -5.66
CA VAL A 24 24.54 -16.51 -6.65
C VAL A 24 23.50 -15.69 -5.91
N TYR A 25 23.36 -14.40 -6.24
CA TYR A 25 22.33 -13.51 -5.73
C TYR A 25 21.42 -13.05 -6.87
N GLY A 26 20.11 -13.09 -6.63
CA GLY A 26 19.11 -12.69 -7.61
C GLY A 26 19.10 -13.57 -8.87
N GLU A 27 18.75 -13.00 -10.01
CA GLU A 27 18.72 -13.68 -11.32
C GLU A 27 20.09 -13.81 -11.99
N GLY A 28 21.16 -13.36 -11.32
CA GLY A 28 22.52 -13.40 -11.86
C GLY A 28 23.08 -14.81 -11.95
N LYS A 29 23.65 -15.20 -13.11
CA LYS A 29 24.31 -16.50 -13.32
C LYS A 29 25.78 -16.52 -12.90
N ARG A 30 26.36 -15.38 -12.49
CA ARG A 30 27.78 -15.29 -12.14
C ARG A 30 27.99 -15.58 -10.65
N PRO A 31 28.88 -16.49 -10.29
CA PRO A 31 29.21 -16.73 -8.89
C PRO A 31 29.90 -15.50 -8.29
N LEU A 32 29.45 -15.10 -7.12
CA LEU A 32 30.05 -14.02 -6.35
C LEU A 32 31.13 -14.55 -5.41
N LYS A 33 32.18 -13.76 -5.25
CA LYS A 33 33.25 -14.06 -4.30
C LYS A 33 32.82 -13.67 -2.89
N ILE A 34 33.22 -14.46 -1.90
CA ILE A 34 33.06 -14.12 -0.49
C ILE A 34 33.80 -12.81 -0.22
N SER A 35 33.21 -11.95 0.60
CA SER A 35 33.80 -10.67 0.98
C SER A 35 35.21 -10.83 1.54
N PRO A 36 36.19 -10.03 1.10
CA PRO A 36 37.52 -10.07 1.64
C PRO A 36 37.59 -9.87 3.15
N PHE A 37 36.64 -9.17 3.74
CA PHE A 37 36.61 -8.93 5.18
C PHE A 37 36.29 -10.22 5.99
N VAL A 38 35.59 -11.18 5.39
CA VAL A 38 35.38 -12.51 5.98
C VAL A 38 36.69 -13.28 6.05
N TYR A 39 37.48 -13.20 4.99
CA TYR A 39 38.81 -13.85 4.98
C TYR A 39 39.79 -13.17 5.94
N GLU A 40 39.71 -11.85 6.10
CA GLU A 40 40.54 -11.10 7.06
C GLU A 40 40.23 -11.48 8.50
N SER A 41 38.93 -11.70 8.81
CA SER A 41 38.48 -11.97 10.18
C SER A 41 38.56 -13.45 10.60
N LEU A 42 38.35 -14.37 9.69
CA LEU A 42 38.34 -15.82 9.99
C LEU A 42 39.56 -16.61 9.49
N GLY A 43 40.35 -16.01 8.61
CA GLY A 43 41.45 -16.70 7.92
C GLY A 43 40.97 -17.56 6.73
N LYS A 44 41.81 -17.72 5.73
CA LYS A 44 41.48 -18.48 4.51
C LYS A 44 41.15 -19.95 4.77
N GLU A 45 41.83 -20.56 5.74
CA GLU A 45 41.64 -21.99 6.09
C GLU A 45 40.26 -22.25 6.69
N MET A 46 39.76 -21.35 7.55
CA MET A 46 38.45 -21.47 8.16
C MET A 46 37.31 -21.27 7.15
N VAL A 47 37.46 -20.32 6.24
CA VAL A 47 36.44 -20.02 5.22
C VAL A 47 36.32 -21.12 4.18
N ASN A 48 37.45 -21.79 3.85
CA ASN A 48 37.52 -22.88 2.87
C ASN A 48 37.22 -24.26 3.48
N ARG A 49 37.08 -24.38 4.79
CA ARG A 49 36.63 -25.65 5.42
C ARG A 49 35.27 -26.01 4.82
N GLN A 50 35.21 -27.17 4.16
CA GLN A 50 33.94 -27.76 3.82
C GLN A 50 33.17 -27.99 5.14
N PRO A 51 31.93 -27.51 5.28
CA PRO A 51 31.12 -27.88 6.44
C PRO A 51 31.10 -29.41 6.53
N PRO A 52 31.16 -29.97 7.74
CA PRO A 52 30.98 -31.41 7.90
C PRO A 52 29.75 -31.81 7.10
N ARG A 53 29.86 -32.85 6.26
CA ARG A 53 28.68 -33.35 5.51
C ARG A 53 27.65 -33.72 6.54
N VAL A 54 26.74 -32.79 6.82
CA VAL A 54 25.54 -33.06 7.62
C VAL A 54 24.77 -34.08 6.80
N ASN A 55 24.70 -35.31 7.33
CA ASN A 55 23.95 -36.37 6.69
C ASN A 55 22.52 -35.84 6.45
N GLN A 56 22.09 -35.67 5.20
CA GLN A 56 20.74 -35.18 4.89
C GLN A 56 19.64 -35.97 5.61
N LEU A 57 19.93 -37.23 6.00
CA LEU A 57 19.06 -38.04 6.84
C LEU A 57 18.81 -37.47 8.24
N SER A 58 19.69 -36.60 8.77
CA SER A 58 19.42 -35.93 10.06
C SER A 58 18.41 -34.80 9.96
N LEU A 59 18.28 -34.17 8.78
CA LEU A 59 17.22 -33.20 8.51
C LEU A 59 15.85 -33.86 8.34
N LEU A 60 15.80 -35.11 7.86
CA LEU A 60 14.58 -35.89 7.76
C LEU A 60 14.08 -36.41 9.13
N ARG A 61 14.92 -36.33 10.18
CA ARG A 61 14.52 -36.61 11.58
C ARG A 61 13.98 -35.40 12.33
N PHE A 62 13.95 -34.23 11.72
CA PHE A 62 13.10 -33.16 12.18
C PHE A 62 11.65 -33.62 11.97
N LYS A 63 11.08 -34.25 12.98
CA LYS A 63 9.63 -34.24 13.08
C LYS A 63 9.23 -32.76 13.00
N PRO A 64 8.36 -32.38 12.04
CA PRO A 64 7.73 -31.06 12.15
C PRO A 64 7.25 -30.99 13.60
N ILE A 65 7.65 -29.97 14.33
CA ILE A 65 6.97 -29.63 15.57
C ILE A 65 5.52 -29.54 15.07
N GLU A 66 4.66 -30.49 15.51
CA GLU A 66 3.24 -30.33 15.33
C GLU A 66 2.94 -29.00 16.02
N GLU A 67 2.84 -27.95 15.21
CA GLU A 67 2.45 -26.65 15.71
C GLU A 67 1.09 -26.89 16.35
N GLU A 68 1.06 -26.90 17.68
CA GLU A 68 -0.22 -26.85 18.37
C GLU A 68 -0.98 -25.69 17.73
N PRO A 69 -2.22 -25.91 17.29
CA PRO A 69 -2.98 -24.86 16.64
C PRO A 69 -2.93 -23.64 17.56
N GLU A 70 -2.31 -22.55 17.07
CA GLU A 70 -2.25 -21.31 17.85
C GLU A 70 -3.64 -21.01 18.39
N ALA A 71 -3.73 -20.80 19.70
CA ALA A 71 -4.98 -20.42 20.32
C ALA A 71 -5.60 -19.24 19.53
N PRO A 72 -6.90 -19.26 19.25
CA PRO A 72 -7.53 -18.24 18.44
C PRO A 72 -7.23 -16.86 19.02
N PHE A 73 -6.72 -15.96 18.20
CA PHE A 73 -6.44 -14.59 18.61
C PHE A 73 -7.77 -13.87 18.80
N ILE A 74 -8.09 -13.54 20.04
CA ILE A 74 -9.29 -12.75 20.37
C ILE A 74 -8.83 -11.36 20.80
N PRO A 75 -9.25 -10.28 20.11
CA PRO A 75 -8.97 -8.92 20.56
C PRO A 75 -9.58 -8.68 21.96
N ASN A 76 -8.83 -7.99 22.82
CA ASN A 76 -9.30 -7.68 24.19
C ASN A 76 -10.54 -6.77 24.24
N ARG A 77 -10.89 -6.15 23.10
CA ARG A 77 -12.08 -5.29 22.93
C ARG A 77 -12.53 -5.30 21.47
N PRO A 78 -13.82 -5.05 21.19
CA PRO A 78 -14.32 -4.87 19.83
C PRO A 78 -13.55 -3.77 19.09
N ILE A 79 -13.32 -4.00 17.79
CA ILE A 79 -12.68 -3.01 16.92
C ILE A 79 -13.77 -2.04 16.47
N ASP A 80 -13.57 -0.77 16.76
CA ASP A 80 -14.53 0.31 16.52
C ASP A 80 -14.09 1.33 15.46
N HIS A 81 -12.86 1.22 14.99
CA HIS A 81 -12.28 2.11 13.96
C HIS A 81 -11.82 1.32 12.76
N PHE A 82 -12.30 1.73 11.58
CA PHE A 82 -11.98 1.07 10.33
C PHE A 82 -11.61 2.07 9.24
N SER A 83 -10.74 1.64 8.34
CA SER A 83 -10.48 2.28 7.06
C SER A 83 -10.76 1.32 5.91
N PHE A 84 -10.84 1.84 4.68
CA PHE A 84 -10.95 1.00 3.49
C PHE A 84 -9.85 -0.05 3.44
N SER A 85 -8.58 0.35 3.67
CA SER A 85 -7.44 -0.58 3.64
C SER A 85 -7.55 -1.69 4.68
N GLN A 86 -8.02 -1.39 5.89
CA GLN A 86 -8.25 -2.39 6.92
C GLN A 86 -9.30 -3.42 6.48
N ILE A 87 -10.42 -2.97 5.94
CA ILE A 87 -11.52 -3.84 5.51
C ILE A 87 -11.06 -4.74 4.36
N THR A 88 -10.38 -4.18 3.36
CA THR A 88 -9.88 -4.95 2.21
C THR A 88 -8.79 -5.94 2.60
N THR A 89 -7.91 -5.59 3.54
CA THR A 89 -6.91 -6.53 4.06
C THR A 89 -7.58 -7.72 4.75
N PHE A 90 -8.63 -7.49 5.54
CA PHE A 90 -9.37 -8.57 6.17
C PHE A 90 -10.08 -9.46 5.14
N GLU A 91 -10.72 -8.88 4.14
CA GLU A 91 -11.37 -9.65 3.08
C GLU A 91 -10.37 -10.47 2.27
N HIS A 92 -9.14 -9.97 2.10
CA HIS A 92 -8.06 -10.70 1.48
C HIS A 92 -7.58 -11.85 2.37
N CYS A 93 -7.14 -11.56 3.60
CA CYS A 93 -6.71 -12.56 4.57
C CYS A 93 -6.89 -12.05 6.01
N PRO A 94 -7.73 -12.71 6.84
CA PRO A 94 -7.90 -12.32 8.24
C PRO A 94 -6.61 -12.34 9.06
N ALA A 95 -5.71 -13.30 8.81
CA ALA A 95 -4.41 -13.36 9.49
C ALA A 95 -3.52 -12.16 9.13
N GLN A 96 -3.52 -11.72 7.86
CA GLN A 96 -2.80 -10.52 7.44
C GLN A 96 -3.33 -9.28 8.17
N TYR A 97 -4.66 -9.16 8.32
CA TYR A 97 -5.28 -8.11 9.12
C TYR A 97 -4.81 -8.14 10.57
N ARG A 98 -4.79 -9.34 11.21
CA ARG A 98 -4.28 -9.53 12.57
C ARG A 98 -2.85 -9.02 12.71
N TYR A 99 -1.95 -9.45 11.85
CA TYR A 99 -0.55 -9.05 11.91
C TYR A 99 -0.37 -7.55 11.69
N GLN A 100 -0.99 -7.00 10.67
CA GLN A 100 -0.77 -5.62 10.26
C GLN A 100 -1.46 -4.59 11.17
N TYR A 101 -2.69 -4.85 11.62
CA TYR A 101 -3.50 -3.85 12.32
C TYR A 101 -3.71 -4.14 13.81
N LEU A 102 -3.75 -5.39 14.22
CA LEU A 102 -3.96 -5.72 15.64
C LEU A 102 -2.62 -5.89 16.36
N GLN A 103 -1.71 -6.65 15.79
CA GLN A 103 -0.36 -6.85 16.35
C GLN A 103 0.62 -5.76 15.91
N LYS A 104 0.28 -4.99 14.86
CA LYS A 104 1.07 -3.86 14.33
C LYS A 104 2.49 -4.26 13.95
N ILE A 105 2.65 -5.44 13.34
CA ILE A 105 3.93 -5.89 12.83
C ILE A 105 4.32 -4.97 11.66
N PRO A 106 5.47 -4.28 11.73
CA PRO A 106 5.88 -3.38 10.66
C PRO A 106 6.15 -4.15 9.37
N THR A 107 5.53 -3.74 8.28
CA THR A 107 5.82 -4.23 6.93
C THR A 107 6.38 -3.10 6.09
N ALA A 108 7.46 -3.37 5.36
CA ALA A 108 8.00 -2.37 4.45
C ALA A 108 7.05 -2.21 3.25
N PRO A 109 6.73 -0.97 2.84
CA PRO A 109 5.93 -0.75 1.64
C PRO A 109 6.64 -1.32 0.40
N SER A 110 5.87 -1.95 -0.49
CA SER A 110 6.39 -2.41 -1.78
C SER A 110 6.72 -1.23 -2.71
N GLY A 111 7.58 -1.46 -3.70
CA GLY A 111 7.92 -0.42 -4.70
C GLY A 111 6.68 0.09 -5.46
N VAL A 112 5.68 -0.76 -5.69
CA VAL A 112 4.41 -0.35 -6.33
C VAL A 112 3.60 0.58 -5.42
N GLN A 113 3.56 0.31 -4.11
CA GLN A 113 2.92 1.21 -3.14
C GLN A 113 3.67 2.54 -3.07
N ASN A 114 5.00 2.53 -2.99
CA ASN A 114 5.83 3.73 -2.98
C ASN A 114 5.69 4.55 -4.26
N PHE A 115 5.57 3.89 -5.41
CA PHE A 115 5.25 4.54 -6.67
C PHE A 115 3.92 5.32 -6.61
N GLY A 116 2.85 4.66 -6.14
CA GLY A 116 1.56 5.32 -5.95
C GLY A 116 1.65 6.51 -5.00
N ILE A 117 2.28 6.33 -3.83
CA ILE A 117 2.47 7.40 -2.84
C ILE A 117 3.21 8.60 -3.45
N SER A 118 4.28 8.35 -4.22
CA SER A 118 5.06 9.42 -4.87
C SER A 118 4.23 10.24 -5.86
N ILE A 119 3.37 9.58 -6.64
CA ILE A 119 2.44 10.23 -7.59
C ILE A 119 1.41 11.08 -6.84
N HIS A 120 0.73 10.52 -5.82
CA HIS A 120 -0.28 11.23 -5.03
C HIS A 120 0.31 12.46 -4.34
N GLN A 121 1.50 12.34 -3.75
CA GLN A 121 2.19 13.46 -3.11
C GLN A 121 2.56 14.56 -4.12
N ALA A 122 3.03 14.18 -5.31
CA ALA A 122 3.35 15.13 -6.37
C ALA A 122 2.11 15.92 -6.81
N LEU A 123 1.00 15.23 -7.09
CA LEU A 123 -0.26 15.86 -7.47
C LEU A 123 -0.82 16.76 -6.38
N HIS A 124 -0.82 16.28 -5.13
CA HIS A 124 -1.27 17.07 -3.99
C HIS A 124 -0.49 18.38 -3.85
N GLN A 125 0.85 18.32 -3.87
CA GLN A 125 1.69 19.51 -3.75
C GLN A 125 1.57 20.43 -4.97
N PHE A 126 1.39 19.85 -6.16
CA PHE A 126 1.20 20.59 -7.39
C PHE A 126 -0.08 21.45 -7.34
N PHE A 127 -1.21 20.83 -7.00
CA PHE A 127 -2.46 21.58 -6.84
C PHE A 127 -2.41 22.62 -5.73
N LYS A 128 -1.75 22.33 -4.62
CA LYS A 128 -1.51 23.34 -3.55
C LYS A 128 -0.70 24.54 -4.03
N ARG A 129 0.22 24.33 -4.96
CA ARG A 129 0.94 25.46 -5.60
C ARG A 129 0.05 26.17 -6.58
N ALA A 130 -0.71 25.44 -7.41
CA ALA A 130 -1.63 26.00 -8.39
C ALA A 130 -2.67 26.93 -7.76
N GLN A 131 -3.15 26.62 -6.55
CA GLN A 131 -4.05 27.49 -5.78
C GLN A 131 -3.42 28.83 -5.35
N LYS A 132 -2.10 28.96 -5.42
CA LYS A 132 -1.38 30.17 -4.97
C LYS A 132 -0.74 30.95 -6.10
N ARG A 133 -0.39 30.31 -7.20
CA ARG A 133 0.28 30.91 -8.37
C ARG A 133 0.08 30.03 -9.60
N GLY A 134 0.34 30.57 -10.77
CA GLY A 134 0.46 29.78 -11.99
C GLY A 134 1.55 28.71 -11.88
N VAL A 135 1.29 27.54 -12.40
CA VAL A 135 2.20 26.37 -12.36
C VAL A 135 2.35 25.77 -13.76
N GLY A 136 3.52 25.22 -14.04
CA GLY A 136 3.84 24.55 -15.29
C GLY A 136 4.11 23.06 -15.13
N LEU A 137 4.26 22.36 -16.25
CA LEU A 137 4.63 20.93 -16.26
C LEU A 137 5.95 20.68 -15.50
N GLU A 138 6.91 21.59 -15.63
CA GLU A 138 8.19 21.47 -14.94
C GLU A 138 8.04 21.50 -13.41
N ASP A 139 7.10 22.32 -12.87
CA ASP A 139 6.78 22.31 -11.45
C ASP A 139 6.28 20.92 -11.00
N LEU A 140 5.38 20.30 -11.78
CA LEU A 140 4.84 18.97 -11.47
C LEU A 140 5.92 17.89 -11.50
N LEU A 141 6.76 17.89 -12.52
CA LEU A 141 7.84 16.91 -12.66
C LEU A 141 8.94 17.10 -11.60
N ALA A 142 9.25 18.33 -11.22
CA ALA A 142 10.17 18.62 -10.13
C ALA A 142 9.60 18.14 -8.80
N LEU A 143 8.32 18.32 -8.54
CA LEU A 143 7.65 17.80 -7.35
C LEU A 143 7.63 16.27 -7.32
N TYR A 144 7.41 15.62 -8.44
CA TYR A 144 7.47 14.17 -8.54
C TYR A 144 8.86 13.65 -8.20
N GLN A 145 9.90 14.25 -8.76
CA GLN A 145 11.29 13.89 -8.45
C GLN A 145 11.63 14.10 -6.96
N ALA A 146 11.17 15.20 -6.37
CA ALA A 146 11.42 15.51 -4.96
C ALA A 146 10.69 14.58 -3.99
N ASN A 147 9.54 14.03 -4.39
CA ASN A 147 8.73 13.12 -3.57
C ASN A 147 8.96 11.63 -3.94
N TRP A 148 9.93 11.32 -4.77
CA TRP A 148 10.22 9.94 -5.17
C TRP A 148 10.74 9.11 -4.00
N LEU A 149 10.10 7.99 -3.72
CA LEU A 149 10.49 7.02 -2.70
C LEU A 149 11.25 5.87 -3.37
N SER A 150 12.58 5.83 -3.21
CA SER A 150 13.49 4.94 -3.94
C SER A 150 13.72 3.57 -3.28
N PHE A 151 12.78 3.06 -2.49
CA PHE A 151 12.93 1.77 -1.80
C PHE A 151 11.75 0.83 -2.06
N GLY A 152 11.93 -0.47 -1.77
CA GLY A 152 10.91 -1.50 -1.95
C GLY A 152 10.75 -2.02 -3.38
N TYR A 153 11.57 -1.59 -4.34
CA TYR A 153 11.56 -2.10 -5.72
C TYR A 153 12.36 -3.40 -5.82
N THR A 154 11.93 -4.31 -6.68
CA THR A 154 12.59 -5.61 -6.89
C THR A 154 13.98 -5.51 -7.51
N SER A 155 14.24 -4.42 -8.25
CA SER A 155 15.55 -4.12 -8.85
C SER A 155 15.67 -2.64 -9.22
N SER A 156 16.90 -2.15 -9.40
CA SER A 156 17.15 -0.79 -9.92
C SER A 156 16.55 -0.57 -11.32
N HIS A 157 16.45 -1.63 -12.14
CA HIS A 157 15.79 -1.54 -13.44
C HIS A 157 14.28 -1.33 -13.29
N HIS A 158 13.64 -2.07 -12.37
CA HIS A 158 12.23 -1.91 -12.03
C HIS A 158 11.92 -0.50 -11.52
N GLU A 159 12.75 0.02 -10.61
CA GLU A 159 12.65 1.38 -10.09
C GLU A 159 12.71 2.43 -11.21
N LYS A 160 13.75 2.39 -12.05
CA LYS A 160 13.92 3.33 -13.16
C LYS A 160 12.77 3.30 -14.16
N ARG A 161 12.24 2.12 -14.45
CA ARG A 161 11.08 1.95 -15.32
C ARG A 161 9.85 2.64 -14.74
N LEU A 162 9.50 2.36 -13.48
CA LEU A 162 8.33 2.99 -12.82
C LEU A 162 8.51 4.49 -12.66
N PHE A 163 9.73 4.97 -12.39
CA PHE A 163 10.01 6.41 -12.36
C PHE A 163 9.73 7.08 -13.71
N LYS A 164 10.13 6.45 -14.82
CA LYS A 164 9.85 6.93 -16.17
C LYS A 164 8.34 6.90 -16.48
N GLU A 165 7.67 5.78 -16.20
CA GLU A 165 6.22 5.63 -16.37
C GLU A 165 5.45 6.71 -15.59
N GLY A 166 5.86 7.03 -14.37
CA GLY A 166 5.25 8.10 -13.58
C GLY A 166 5.42 9.49 -14.18
N LYS A 167 6.57 9.79 -14.77
CA LYS A 167 6.75 11.04 -15.52
C LYS A 167 5.80 11.14 -16.72
N GLU A 168 5.64 10.04 -17.44
CA GLU A 168 4.72 9.97 -18.61
C GLU A 168 3.25 10.16 -18.18
N MET A 169 2.84 9.52 -17.07
CA MET A 169 1.50 9.69 -16.47
C MET A 169 1.23 11.13 -16.07
N LEU A 170 2.16 11.77 -15.38
CA LEU A 170 2.02 13.15 -14.92
C LEU A 170 2.07 14.16 -16.07
N THR A 171 2.86 13.89 -17.09
CA THR A 171 2.90 14.72 -18.31
C THR A 171 1.56 14.68 -19.04
N ARG A 172 0.98 13.47 -19.21
CA ARG A 172 -0.36 13.31 -19.79
C ARG A 172 -1.42 14.03 -18.97
N PHE A 173 -1.43 13.80 -17.66
CA PHE A 173 -2.35 14.48 -16.75
C PHE A 173 -2.29 15.99 -16.91
N TYR A 174 -1.09 16.58 -16.97
CA TYR A 174 -0.93 18.02 -17.15
C TYR A 174 -1.45 18.51 -18.49
N GLN A 175 -1.20 17.77 -19.57
CA GLN A 175 -1.58 18.18 -20.93
C GLN A 175 -3.07 17.98 -21.22
N GLU A 176 -3.68 16.94 -20.69
CA GLU A 176 -5.04 16.54 -21.06
C GLU A 176 -6.10 17.00 -20.05
N ASP A 177 -5.74 17.13 -18.75
CA ASP A 177 -6.73 17.28 -17.67
C ASP A 177 -6.48 18.45 -16.71
N PHE A 178 -5.25 18.95 -16.64
CA PHE A 178 -4.98 20.08 -15.76
C PHE A 178 -5.53 21.38 -16.34
N ASN A 179 -6.34 22.06 -15.53
CA ASN A 179 -6.85 23.41 -15.86
C ASN A 179 -6.58 24.33 -14.66
N GLN A 180 -5.82 25.42 -14.92
CA GLN A 180 -5.51 26.42 -13.91
C GLN A 180 -6.74 27.19 -13.41
N ASP A 181 -7.77 27.30 -14.25
CA ASP A 181 -9.01 28.04 -13.96
C ASP A 181 -10.05 27.16 -13.22
N SER A 182 -9.80 25.85 -13.11
CA SER A 182 -10.68 24.88 -12.44
C SER A 182 -9.88 24.05 -11.45
N LEU A 183 -9.65 24.61 -10.27
CA LEU A 183 -8.86 23.98 -9.23
C LEU A 183 -9.76 23.25 -8.21
N PRO A 184 -9.24 22.19 -7.55
CA PRO A 184 -9.97 21.46 -6.53
C PRO A 184 -10.39 22.32 -5.34
N ASP A 185 -11.58 22.06 -4.78
CA ASP A 185 -12.01 22.63 -3.51
C ASP A 185 -11.25 22.03 -2.34
N PHE A 186 -11.03 20.70 -2.39
CA PHE A 186 -10.28 20.01 -1.35
C PHE A 186 -9.27 19.03 -1.93
N LEU A 187 -8.11 18.96 -1.28
CA LEU A 187 -7.01 18.04 -1.56
C LEU A 187 -6.66 17.26 -0.32
N GLU A 188 -6.49 15.95 -0.44
CA GLU A 188 -6.17 15.05 0.68
C GLU A 188 -7.08 15.33 1.89
N LYS A 189 -8.38 15.51 1.61
CA LYS A 189 -9.36 15.82 2.65
C LYS A 189 -9.61 14.60 3.52
N LYS A 190 -9.10 14.62 4.73
CA LYS A 190 -9.38 13.59 5.73
C LYS A 190 -10.85 13.66 6.15
N PHE A 191 -11.45 12.49 6.28
CA PHE A 191 -12.81 12.37 6.77
C PHE A 191 -12.92 11.29 7.84
N ASN A 192 -13.92 11.45 8.67
CA ASN A 192 -14.39 10.42 9.58
C ASN A 192 -15.89 10.57 9.79
N PHE A 193 -16.60 9.46 9.77
CA PHE A 193 -18.04 9.44 10.05
C PHE A 193 -18.42 8.19 10.83
N PHE A 194 -19.56 8.23 11.49
CA PHE A 194 -20.09 7.09 12.20
C PHE A 194 -20.97 6.24 11.27
N LEU A 195 -20.52 5.02 10.98
CA LEU A 195 -21.32 4.04 10.25
C LEU A 195 -22.52 3.58 11.09
N THR A 196 -22.26 3.34 12.37
CA THR A 196 -23.24 3.09 13.44
C THR A 196 -22.83 3.91 14.67
N GLU A 197 -23.62 3.91 15.74
CA GLU A 197 -23.28 4.62 16.98
C GLU A 197 -21.91 4.26 17.57
N LYS A 198 -21.42 3.04 17.28
CA LYS A 198 -20.17 2.51 17.85
C LYS A 198 -19.02 2.37 16.84
N ILE A 199 -19.31 2.43 15.54
CA ILE A 199 -18.33 2.11 14.50
C ILE A 199 -17.99 3.37 13.73
N LYS A 200 -16.74 3.75 13.77
CA LYS A 200 -16.17 4.90 13.06
C LYS A 200 -15.40 4.47 11.83
N ILE A 201 -15.67 5.10 10.71
CA ILE A 201 -14.95 4.93 9.45
C ILE A 201 -14.08 6.15 9.20
N THR A 202 -12.83 5.91 8.81
CA THR A 202 -11.88 6.97 8.48
C THR A 202 -11.32 6.77 7.08
N GLY A 203 -10.96 7.86 6.43
CA GLY A 203 -10.33 7.84 5.12
C GLY A 203 -9.84 9.21 4.69
N VAL A 204 -9.39 9.27 3.45
CA VAL A 204 -8.90 10.48 2.81
C VAL A 204 -9.44 10.51 1.38
N PHE A 205 -10.02 11.60 0.96
CA PHE A 205 -10.31 11.87 -0.46
C PHE A 205 -9.08 12.49 -1.09
N ASP A 206 -8.60 11.93 -2.20
CA ASP A 206 -7.43 12.49 -2.89
C ASP A 206 -7.73 13.91 -3.41
N ARG A 207 -8.87 14.07 -4.08
CA ARG A 207 -9.33 15.32 -4.65
C ARG A 207 -10.84 15.41 -4.57
N VAL A 208 -11.35 16.59 -4.24
CA VAL A 208 -12.79 16.90 -4.28
C VAL A 208 -12.98 18.20 -5.04
N ASP A 209 -13.80 18.13 -6.06
CA ASP A 209 -14.19 19.27 -6.89
C ASP A 209 -15.67 19.60 -6.66
N ARG A 210 -16.00 20.86 -6.81
CA ARG A 210 -17.38 21.34 -6.75
C ARG A 210 -17.72 22.07 -8.06
N ASN A 211 -18.77 21.61 -8.70
CA ASN A 211 -19.33 22.26 -9.89
C ASN A 211 -20.76 22.67 -9.55
N ASP A 212 -21.01 23.95 -9.35
CA ASP A 212 -22.27 24.51 -8.87
C ASP A 212 -22.70 23.81 -7.54
N ASN A 213 -23.77 23.00 -7.60
CA ASN A 213 -24.25 22.25 -6.46
C ASN A 213 -23.77 20.79 -6.44
N ALA A 214 -23.10 20.33 -7.48
CA ALA A 214 -22.62 18.95 -7.57
C ALA A 214 -21.19 18.81 -7.05
N TRP A 215 -20.94 17.69 -6.36
CA TRP A 215 -19.63 17.30 -5.86
C TRP A 215 -19.07 16.14 -6.65
N GLU A 216 -17.80 16.21 -7.00
CA GLU A 216 -17.07 15.11 -7.58
C GLU A 216 -15.89 14.73 -6.67
N ILE A 217 -15.85 13.45 -6.27
CA ILE A 217 -14.74 12.86 -5.54
C ILE A 217 -13.88 12.11 -6.53
N ILE A 218 -12.64 12.52 -6.70
CA ILE A 218 -11.70 11.91 -7.63
C ILE A 218 -10.67 11.12 -6.83
N ASP A 219 -10.48 9.85 -7.20
CA ASP A 219 -9.48 8.95 -6.65
C ASP A 219 -8.49 8.57 -7.77
N TYR A 220 -7.23 8.94 -7.58
CA TYR A 220 -6.18 8.67 -8.55
C TYR A 220 -5.69 7.24 -8.49
N LYS A 221 -5.57 6.60 -9.65
CA LYS A 221 -5.08 5.23 -9.78
C LYS A 221 -3.87 5.17 -10.71
N THR A 222 -2.79 4.54 -10.24
CA THR A 222 -1.58 4.28 -11.03
C THR A 222 -1.60 2.92 -11.71
N GLY A 223 -2.57 2.06 -11.36
CA GLY A 223 -2.76 0.73 -11.92
C GLY A 223 -3.54 0.72 -13.24
N LYS A 224 -3.83 -0.49 -13.73
CA LYS A 224 -4.66 -0.69 -14.93
C LYS A 224 -6.10 -0.27 -14.70
N PRO A 225 -6.77 0.30 -15.72
CA PRO A 225 -8.19 0.60 -15.64
C PRO A 225 -9.04 -0.65 -15.34
N MET A 226 -10.11 -0.44 -14.60
CA MET A 226 -11.17 -1.42 -14.38
C MET A 226 -12.34 -1.14 -15.34
N ASP A 227 -13.27 -2.07 -15.46
CA ASP A 227 -14.52 -1.82 -16.18
C ASP A 227 -15.55 -1.07 -15.31
N GLN A 228 -16.63 -0.55 -15.94
CA GLN A 228 -17.69 0.18 -15.26
C GLN A 228 -18.36 -0.67 -14.15
N LYS A 229 -18.59 -1.96 -14.43
CA LYS A 229 -19.24 -2.87 -13.48
C LYS A 229 -18.40 -3.12 -12.24
N GLN A 230 -17.07 -3.15 -12.39
CA GLN A 230 -16.13 -3.25 -11.27
C GLN A 230 -16.12 -1.93 -10.46
N ALA A 231 -16.10 -0.79 -11.16
CA ALA A 231 -16.18 0.53 -10.50
C ALA A 231 -17.47 0.70 -9.71
N ASP A 232 -18.62 0.34 -10.29
CA ASP A 232 -19.92 0.41 -9.63
C ASP A 232 -20.01 -0.47 -8.38
N LYS A 233 -19.29 -1.58 -8.35
CA LYS A 233 -19.23 -2.49 -7.19
C LYS A 233 -18.11 -2.14 -6.20
N SER A 234 -17.28 -1.15 -6.49
CA SER A 234 -16.14 -0.79 -5.66
C SER A 234 -16.57 -0.43 -4.25
N MET A 235 -16.04 -1.15 -3.27
CA MET A 235 -16.23 -0.83 -1.85
C MET A 235 -15.61 0.53 -1.51
N GLN A 236 -14.45 0.87 -2.08
CA GLN A 236 -13.78 2.13 -1.85
C GLN A 236 -14.66 3.31 -2.25
N MET A 237 -15.20 3.26 -3.47
CA MET A 237 -16.05 4.34 -3.97
C MET A 237 -17.37 4.42 -3.19
N ASN A 238 -17.99 3.28 -2.87
CA ASN A 238 -19.18 3.26 -2.02
C ASN A 238 -18.93 3.89 -0.65
N LEU A 239 -17.76 3.65 -0.05
CA LEU A 239 -17.36 4.23 1.23
C LEU A 239 -17.14 5.75 1.10
N TYR A 240 -16.51 6.20 0.02
CA TYR A 240 -16.29 7.62 -0.26
C TYR A 240 -17.62 8.37 -0.45
N LEU A 241 -18.51 7.80 -1.25
CA LEU A 241 -19.84 8.41 -1.49
C LEU A 241 -20.67 8.45 -0.20
N LEU A 242 -20.61 7.40 0.63
CA LEU A 242 -21.24 7.41 1.97
C LEU A 242 -20.67 8.51 2.86
N ALA A 243 -19.34 8.63 2.92
CA ALA A 243 -18.68 9.67 3.72
C ALA A 243 -19.09 11.08 3.26
N ALA A 244 -19.19 11.30 1.95
CA ALA A 244 -19.55 12.60 1.40
C ALA A 244 -21.01 13.02 1.72
N THR A 245 -21.90 12.07 1.98
CA THR A 245 -23.28 12.40 2.42
C THR A 245 -23.36 12.85 3.88
N ASP A 246 -22.31 12.63 4.67
CA ASP A 246 -22.29 13.10 6.06
C ASP A 246 -22.21 14.63 6.12
N ARG A 247 -23.09 15.24 6.93
CA ARG A 247 -23.19 16.71 7.06
C ARG A 247 -21.90 17.35 7.59
N GLY A 248 -21.12 16.63 8.37
CA GLY A 248 -19.85 17.11 8.91
C GLY A 248 -18.70 17.04 7.89
N ILE A 249 -18.90 16.43 6.71
CA ILE A 249 -17.86 16.23 5.69
C ILE A 249 -18.11 17.10 4.46
N LEU A 250 -19.10 16.73 3.63
CA LEU A 250 -19.54 17.53 2.48
C LEU A 250 -21.05 17.83 2.55
N GLY A 251 -21.85 17.02 3.22
CA GLY A 251 -23.31 17.17 3.31
C GLY A 251 -24.01 17.04 1.96
N ALA A 252 -23.37 16.35 1.00
CA ALA A 252 -23.89 16.20 -0.36
C ALA A 252 -25.13 15.31 -0.38
N THR A 253 -26.07 15.56 -1.29
CA THR A 253 -27.14 14.60 -1.59
C THR A 253 -26.59 13.51 -2.52
N ALA A 254 -27.26 12.36 -2.56
CA ALA A 254 -26.81 11.27 -3.43
C ALA A 254 -26.89 11.66 -4.93
N GLU A 255 -27.85 12.50 -5.27
CA GLU A 255 -28.13 12.99 -6.62
C GLU A 255 -27.05 13.95 -7.11
N ASP A 256 -26.48 14.75 -6.21
CA ASP A 256 -25.47 15.78 -6.51
C ASP A 256 -24.04 15.25 -6.32
N LEU A 257 -23.88 13.91 -6.20
CA LEU A 257 -22.61 13.31 -5.86
C LEU A 257 -22.13 12.33 -6.93
N THR A 258 -20.92 12.54 -7.39
CA THR A 258 -20.22 11.64 -8.33
C THR A 258 -18.89 11.20 -7.72
N GLY A 259 -18.57 9.93 -7.84
CA GLY A 259 -17.25 9.41 -7.52
C GLY A 259 -16.53 9.00 -8.81
N THR A 260 -15.30 9.39 -8.99
CA THR A 260 -14.55 9.12 -10.22
C THR A 260 -13.22 8.46 -9.91
N PHE A 261 -12.98 7.30 -10.50
CA PHE A 261 -11.64 6.72 -10.58
C PHE A 261 -10.91 7.32 -11.78
N TYR A 262 -9.76 7.93 -11.53
CA TYR A 262 -8.93 8.48 -12.58
C TYR A 262 -7.65 7.67 -12.75
N PHE A 263 -7.57 6.90 -13.84
CA PHE A 263 -6.44 6.05 -14.18
C PHE A 263 -5.38 6.85 -14.94
N LEU A 264 -4.37 7.33 -14.22
CA LEU A 264 -3.32 8.22 -14.75
C LEU A 264 -2.50 7.59 -15.89
N ALA A 265 -2.34 6.26 -15.88
CA ALA A 265 -1.61 5.55 -16.93
C ALA A 265 -2.24 5.68 -18.32
N THR A 266 -3.55 5.83 -18.40
CA THR A 266 -4.32 5.88 -19.65
C THR A 266 -5.10 7.17 -19.86
N GLY A 267 -5.22 8.04 -18.84
CA GLY A 267 -6.13 9.19 -18.84
C GLY A 267 -7.60 8.82 -18.66
N GLN A 268 -7.93 7.52 -18.51
CA GLN A 268 -9.33 7.08 -18.43
C GLN A 268 -9.96 7.47 -17.11
N LYS A 269 -11.15 8.04 -17.18
CA LYS A 269 -12.01 8.34 -16.03
C LYS A 269 -13.22 7.43 -16.05
N ILE A 270 -13.53 6.83 -14.88
CA ILE A 270 -14.69 5.96 -14.71
C ILE A 270 -15.50 6.53 -13.55
N SER A 271 -16.66 7.09 -13.86
CA SER A 271 -17.53 7.75 -12.90
C SER A 271 -18.59 6.80 -12.39
N VAL A 272 -18.88 6.91 -11.10
CA VAL A 272 -19.87 6.13 -10.36
C VAL A 272 -20.86 7.09 -9.72
N LYS A 273 -22.13 6.88 -9.96
CA LYS A 273 -23.22 7.56 -9.25
C LYS A 273 -24.03 6.53 -8.50
N LYS A 274 -24.56 6.91 -7.34
CA LYS A 274 -25.37 6.04 -6.50
C LYS A 274 -26.63 6.73 -6.07
N THR A 275 -27.71 6.02 -6.15
CA THR A 275 -28.98 6.44 -5.55
C THR A 275 -28.92 6.35 -4.03
N LYS A 276 -29.78 7.08 -3.34
CA LYS A 276 -29.93 6.99 -1.88
C LYS A 276 -30.15 5.55 -1.40
N GLN A 277 -30.94 4.76 -2.15
CA GLN A 277 -31.19 3.36 -1.80
C GLN A 277 -29.95 2.49 -1.92
N GLU A 278 -29.14 2.68 -2.98
CA GLU A 278 -27.87 1.96 -3.14
C GLU A 278 -26.86 2.32 -2.05
N LEU A 279 -26.80 3.58 -1.63
CA LEU A 279 -25.94 4.00 -0.50
C LEU A 279 -26.40 3.37 0.82
N ILE A 280 -27.71 3.28 1.06
CA ILE A 280 -28.25 2.57 2.24
C ILE A 280 -27.85 1.08 2.18
N GLN A 281 -27.92 0.46 1.01
CA GLN A 281 -27.50 -0.93 0.84
C GLN A 281 -25.98 -1.10 1.02
N ALA A 282 -25.18 -0.18 0.49
CA ALA A 282 -23.72 -0.16 0.70
C ALA A 282 -23.39 -0.03 2.20
N LYS A 283 -24.10 0.83 2.94
CA LYS A 283 -23.94 0.96 4.40
C LYS A 283 -24.23 -0.36 5.12
N ARG A 284 -25.33 -1.05 4.76
CA ARG A 284 -25.66 -2.36 5.32
C ARG A 284 -24.63 -3.42 5.02
N ASN A 285 -24.11 -3.47 3.79
CA ASN A 285 -23.08 -4.41 3.39
C ASN A 285 -21.79 -4.18 4.18
N LEU A 286 -21.38 -2.94 4.32
CA LEU A 286 -20.22 -2.55 5.11
C LEU A 286 -20.36 -2.96 6.58
N SER A 287 -21.52 -2.72 7.18
CA SER A 287 -21.80 -3.16 8.56
C SER A 287 -21.65 -4.67 8.73
N LYS A 288 -22.15 -5.48 7.78
CA LYS A 288 -22.00 -6.94 7.80
C LYS A 288 -20.55 -7.40 7.73
N ILE A 289 -19.73 -6.71 6.94
CA ILE A 289 -18.29 -7.04 6.85
C ILE A 289 -17.62 -6.73 8.18
N ILE A 290 -17.92 -5.60 8.79
CA ILE A 290 -17.37 -5.19 10.08
C ILE A 290 -17.80 -6.16 11.21
N GLU A 291 -19.05 -6.61 11.18
CA GLU A 291 -19.50 -7.66 12.10
C GLU A 291 -18.70 -8.95 11.95
N LYS A 292 -18.42 -9.37 10.71
CA LYS A 292 -17.55 -10.53 10.44
C LYS A 292 -16.12 -10.31 10.96
N ILE A 293 -15.56 -9.10 10.86
CA ILE A 293 -14.25 -8.78 11.41
C ILE A 293 -14.27 -8.96 12.93
N ASN A 294 -15.26 -8.41 13.60
CA ASN A 294 -15.38 -8.46 15.06
C ASN A 294 -15.72 -9.86 15.62
N GLN A 295 -16.24 -10.76 14.78
CA GLN A 295 -16.54 -12.16 15.13
C GLN A 295 -15.45 -13.15 14.67
N SER A 296 -14.41 -12.65 14.00
CA SER A 296 -13.38 -13.49 13.42
C SER A 296 -12.39 -13.99 14.46
N ASP A 297 -11.91 -15.21 14.29
CA ASP A 297 -10.74 -15.79 14.96
C ASP A 297 -9.42 -15.37 14.31
N PHE A 298 -9.48 -14.61 13.20
CA PHE A 298 -8.35 -14.17 12.39
C PHE A 298 -7.46 -15.30 11.86
N SER A 299 -8.02 -16.46 11.61
CA SER A 299 -7.33 -17.57 10.97
C SER A 299 -6.91 -17.23 9.54
N ALA A 300 -5.77 -17.80 9.11
CA ALA A 300 -5.28 -17.58 7.75
C ALA A 300 -6.26 -18.11 6.71
N ARG A 301 -6.34 -17.38 5.58
CA ARG A 301 -7.06 -17.83 4.38
C ARG A 301 -6.02 -18.17 3.30
N PRO A 302 -5.50 -19.39 3.24
CA PRO A 302 -4.48 -19.78 2.29
C PRO A 302 -4.98 -19.64 0.84
N GLY A 303 -4.08 -19.16 -0.04
CA GLY A 303 -4.34 -19.00 -1.46
C GLY A 303 -3.04 -18.73 -2.22
N PHE A 304 -3.15 -18.58 -3.54
CA PHE A 304 -1.98 -18.29 -4.40
C PHE A 304 -1.25 -16.98 -4.04
N TRP A 305 -1.90 -16.09 -3.33
CA TRP A 305 -1.32 -14.85 -2.81
C TRP A 305 -0.38 -15.04 -1.64
N CYS A 306 -0.33 -16.23 -1.01
CA CYS A 306 0.54 -16.48 0.14
C CYS A 306 2.02 -16.41 -0.23
N ASP A 307 2.39 -16.70 -1.47
CA ASP A 307 3.76 -16.56 -1.99
C ASP A 307 4.22 -15.09 -2.03
N PHE A 308 3.29 -14.15 -1.96
CA PHE A 308 3.53 -12.70 -1.98
C PHE A 308 3.11 -12.03 -0.67
N CYS A 309 2.88 -12.81 0.38
CA CYS A 309 2.50 -12.28 1.70
C CYS A 309 3.68 -11.50 2.29
N PRO A 310 3.48 -10.21 2.69
CA PRO A 310 4.56 -9.38 3.22
C PRO A 310 5.06 -9.86 4.57
#